data_619818801c40f30d4a2173e01c1cc3fd
#
_entry.id   619818801c40f30d4a2173e01c1cc3fd
#
_cell.length_a   1.000
_cell.length_b   1.000
_cell.length_c   1.000
_cell.angle_alpha   90.00
_cell.angle_beta   90.00
_cell.angle_gamma   90.00
#
_symmetry.space_group_name_H-M   'P 1'
#
loop_
_entity.id
_entity.type
_entity.pdbx_description
1 polymer ?
#
loop_
_entity_poly.entity_id
_entity_poly.type
_entity_poly.pdbx_seq_one_letter_code
_entity_poly.pdbx_strand_id
1 'polypeptide(L)'
;MLRPSKSAKFVLHKSGPHSFFELVAPDEEILLHSELYRWRGAAEDAVAAVKANASDDARYQRRTADGARHYFVLTSASGEVLGTSAMCENARAMEKAIGAVKRDAPKAAIEK
;
A
#
# COMPACT_ATOMS: atom_id res chain seq x y z
N MET A 1 10.80 26.14 -16.72
CA MET A 1 9.47 25.85 -16.25
C MET A 1 9.42 24.61 -15.39
N LEU A 2 8.75 24.70 -14.29
CA LEU A 2 8.66 23.57 -13.38
C LEU A 2 7.39 22.78 -13.63
N ARG A 3 7.51 21.48 -13.68
CA ARG A 3 6.37 20.60 -13.68
C ARG A 3 6.04 20.21 -12.26
N PRO A 4 4.76 20.03 -11.96
CA PRO A 4 4.43 19.47 -10.65
C PRO A 4 5.11 18.13 -10.49
N SER A 5 5.72 17.91 -9.36
CA SER A 5 6.26 16.59 -9.04
C SER A 5 5.10 15.65 -8.87
N LYS A 6 5.22 14.47 -9.44
CA LYS A 6 4.26 13.44 -9.13
C LYS A 6 4.48 12.99 -7.70
N SER A 7 3.39 12.66 -7.05
CA SER A 7 3.43 12.16 -5.67
C SER A 7 2.74 10.82 -5.63
N ALA A 8 3.08 10.02 -4.64
CA ALA A 8 2.34 8.81 -4.37
C ALA A 8 0.91 9.19 -3.99
N LYS A 9 -0.03 8.35 -4.32
CA LYS A 9 -1.44 8.62 -4.07
C LYS A 9 -2.17 7.32 -3.76
N PHE A 10 -3.27 7.44 -3.02
CA PHE A 10 -4.19 6.33 -2.84
C PHE A 10 -5.30 6.48 -3.87
N VAL A 11 -5.60 5.39 -4.56
CA VAL A 11 -6.68 5.37 -5.55
C VAL A 11 -7.73 4.41 -5.06
N LEU A 12 -8.97 4.89 -4.97
CA LEU A 12 -10.09 4.05 -4.55
C LEU A 12 -10.80 3.52 -5.78
N HIS A 13 -11.10 2.23 -5.75
CA HIS A 13 -11.75 1.54 -6.86
C HIS A 13 -13.03 0.89 -6.39
N LYS A 14 -13.93 0.65 -7.32
CA LYS A 14 -15.12 -0.15 -7.06
C LYS A 14 -15.01 -1.47 -7.77
N SER A 15 -15.48 -2.53 -7.10
CA SER A 15 -15.54 -3.88 -7.65
C SER A 15 -16.90 -4.44 -7.28
N GLY A 16 -17.89 -4.27 -8.18
CA GLY A 16 -19.27 -4.59 -7.86
C GLY A 16 -19.75 -3.74 -6.70
N PRO A 17 -20.31 -4.33 -5.65
CA PRO A 17 -20.76 -3.56 -4.49
C PRO A 17 -19.63 -3.20 -3.53
N HIS A 18 -18.40 -3.67 -3.80
CA HIS A 18 -17.29 -3.49 -2.88
C HIS A 18 -16.38 -2.36 -3.33
N SER A 19 -15.55 -1.89 -2.39
CA SER A 19 -14.52 -0.89 -2.65
C SER A 19 -13.18 -1.42 -2.19
N PHE A 20 -12.11 -1.00 -2.86
CA PHE A 20 -10.75 -1.32 -2.41
C PHE A 20 -9.85 -0.16 -2.80
N PHE A 21 -8.62 -0.17 -2.28
CA PHE A 21 -7.68 0.89 -2.64
C PHE A 21 -6.36 0.30 -3.08
N GLU A 22 -5.63 1.14 -3.82
CA GLU A 22 -4.24 0.88 -4.15
C GLU A 22 -3.43 2.10 -3.74
N LEU A 23 -2.20 1.86 -3.28
CA LEU A 23 -1.23 2.93 -3.09
C LEU A 23 -0.33 2.91 -4.31
N VAL A 24 -0.31 4.01 -5.05
CA VAL A 24 0.39 4.11 -6.32
C VAL A 24 1.57 5.06 -6.16
N ALA A 25 2.75 4.60 -6.57
CA ALA A 25 3.98 5.38 -6.50
C ALA A 25 3.97 6.48 -7.56
N PRO A 26 4.89 7.47 -7.43
CA PRO A 26 4.97 8.53 -8.43
C PRO A 26 5.23 8.03 -9.85
N ASP A 27 5.87 6.87 -10.00
CA ASP A 27 6.13 6.29 -11.32
C ASP A 27 5.01 5.35 -11.78
N GLU A 28 3.85 5.42 -11.14
CA GLU A 28 2.66 4.64 -11.46
C GLU A 28 2.73 3.19 -11.03
N GLU A 29 3.76 2.79 -10.32
CA GLU A 29 3.87 1.42 -9.81
C GLU A 29 2.95 1.25 -8.60
N ILE A 30 2.25 0.12 -8.54
CA ILE A 30 1.36 -0.15 -7.41
C ILE A 30 2.18 -0.72 -6.28
N LEU A 31 2.21 0.00 -5.16
CA LEU A 31 2.98 -0.40 -3.98
C LEU A 31 2.20 -1.30 -3.04
N LEU A 32 0.91 -1.07 -2.91
CA LEU A 32 0.02 -1.85 -2.04
C LEU A 32 -1.34 -1.96 -2.68
N HIS A 33 -2.02 -3.06 -2.43
CA HIS A 33 -3.45 -3.15 -2.72
C HIS A 33 -4.15 -3.70 -1.47
N SER A 34 -5.39 -3.26 -1.27
CA SER A 34 -6.16 -3.71 -0.11
C SER A 34 -7.05 -4.87 -0.48
N GLU A 35 -7.67 -5.46 0.53
CA GLU A 35 -8.77 -6.38 0.32
C GLU A 35 -10.03 -5.60 -0.06
N LEU A 36 -11.10 -6.31 -0.35
CA LEU A 36 -12.37 -5.68 -0.69
C LEU A 36 -13.11 -5.29 0.59
N TYR A 37 -13.62 -4.06 0.61
CA TYR A 37 -14.43 -3.55 1.72
C TYR A 37 -15.87 -3.42 1.27
N ARG A 38 -16.79 -3.50 2.22
CA ARG A 38 -18.22 -3.50 1.91
C ARG A 38 -18.70 -2.17 1.35
N TRP A 39 -18.08 -1.08 1.79
CA TRP A 39 -18.44 0.25 1.30
C TRP A 39 -17.22 1.16 1.32
N ARG A 40 -17.38 2.29 0.61
CA ARG A 40 -16.27 3.21 0.40
C ARG A 40 -15.70 3.76 1.71
N GLY A 41 -16.58 4.06 2.68
CA GLY A 41 -16.11 4.59 3.95
C GLY A 41 -15.16 3.65 4.67
N ALA A 42 -15.40 2.33 4.58
CA ALA A 42 -14.51 1.36 5.20
C ALA A 42 -13.15 1.36 4.49
N ALA A 43 -13.14 1.51 3.17
CA ALA A 43 -11.88 1.60 2.43
C ALA A 43 -11.13 2.88 2.82
N GLU A 44 -11.84 3.99 2.97
CA GLU A 44 -11.22 5.24 3.39
C GLU A 44 -10.63 5.14 4.79
N ASP A 45 -11.33 4.47 5.69
CA ASP A 45 -10.81 4.24 7.05
C ASP A 45 -9.53 3.41 7.00
N ALA A 46 -9.48 2.43 6.10
CA ALA A 46 -8.30 1.61 5.95
C ALA A 46 -7.13 2.42 5.39
N VAL A 47 -7.39 3.35 4.48
CA VAL A 47 -6.34 4.27 3.99
C VAL A 47 -5.77 5.05 5.17
N ALA A 48 -6.63 5.57 6.04
CA ALA A 48 -6.15 6.31 7.21
C ALA A 48 -5.28 5.43 8.09
N ALA A 49 -5.65 4.15 8.26
CA ALA A 49 -4.86 3.21 9.04
C ALA A 49 -3.50 2.94 8.39
N VAL A 50 -3.46 2.83 7.06
CA VAL A 50 -2.18 2.67 6.36
C VAL A 50 -1.28 3.87 6.66
N LYS A 51 -1.81 5.08 6.56
CA LYS A 51 -1.02 6.28 6.79
C LYS A 51 -0.49 6.32 8.22
N ALA A 52 -1.28 5.85 9.18
CA ALA A 52 -0.88 5.87 10.59
C ALA A 52 0.17 4.82 10.92
N ASN A 53 0.21 3.71 10.18
CA ASN A 53 1.08 2.57 10.51
C ASN A 53 2.29 2.45 9.61
N ALA A 54 2.31 3.13 8.47
CA ALA A 54 3.29 2.88 7.42
C ALA A 54 4.73 3.15 7.82
N SER A 55 4.98 4.06 8.75
CA SER A 55 6.35 4.39 9.12
C SER A 55 6.94 3.46 10.18
N ASP A 56 6.15 2.54 10.73
CA ASP A 56 6.60 1.62 11.78
C ASP A 56 7.01 0.29 11.15
N ASP A 57 8.30 -0.03 11.19
CA ASP A 57 8.80 -1.27 10.59
C ASP A 57 8.13 -2.50 11.17
N ALA A 58 7.70 -2.47 12.42
CA ALA A 58 7.06 -3.61 13.06
C ALA A 58 5.72 -3.97 12.43
N ARG A 59 5.16 -3.09 11.61
CA ARG A 59 3.88 -3.35 10.94
C ARG A 59 4.04 -4.13 9.63
N TYR A 60 5.26 -4.39 9.20
CA TYR A 60 5.52 -5.08 7.93
C TYR A 60 5.85 -6.54 8.18
N GLN A 61 5.11 -7.43 7.50
CA GLN A 61 5.41 -8.86 7.52
C GLN A 61 6.02 -9.23 6.18
N ARG A 62 7.27 -9.65 6.21
CA ARG A 62 8.01 -10.03 5.00
C ARG A 62 7.80 -11.51 4.75
N ARG A 63 7.40 -11.86 3.53
CA ARG A 63 7.02 -13.22 3.19
C ARG A 63 7.66 -13.66 1.90
N THR A 64 7.73 -14.97 1.72
CA THR A 64 8.26 -15.58 0.50
C THR A 64 7.16 -16.46 -0.10
N ALA A 65 6.97 -16.31 -1.41
CA ALA A 65 6.02 -17.12 -2.15
C ALA A 65 6.76 -18.16 -2.97
N ASP A 66 6.00 -19.02 -3.67
CA ASP A 66 6.59 -20.01 -4.55
C ASP A 66 7.49 -19.35 -5.59
N GLY A 67 8.56 -20.05 -5.96
CA GLY A 67 9.53 -19.54 -6.93
C GLY A 67 10.48 -18.52 -6.34
N ALA A 68 10.59 -18.49 -5.01
CA ALA A 68 11.50 -17.60 -4.28
C ALA A 68 11.18 -16.12 -4.49
N ARG A 69 9.93 -15.81 -4.85
CA ARG A 69 9.51 -14.42 -4.90
C ARG A 69 9.16 -13.93 -3.53
N HIS A 70 9.35 -12.64 -3.31
CA HIS A 70 9.14 -12.02 -2.01
C HIS A 70 7.99 -11.02 -2.09
N TYR A 71 7.27 -10.87 -0.99
CA TYR A 71 6.25 -9.84 -0.88
C TYR A 71 6.10 -9.47 0.58
N PHE A 72 5.39 -8.41 0.85
CA PHE A 72 5.13 -8.02 2.22
C PHE A 72 3.67 -7.67 2.42
N VAL A 73 3.27 -7.72 3.67
CA VAL A 73 1.94 -7.35 4.10
C VAL A 73 2.10 -6.27 5.15
N LEU A 74 1.33 -5.19 5.03
CA LEU A 74 1.32 -4.12 6.02
C LEU A 74 0.12 -4.35 6.93
N THR A 75 0.36 -4.36 8.24
CA THR A 75 -0.68 -4.63 9.22
C THR A 75 -0.86 -3.45 10.15
N SER A 76 -2.01 -3.42 10.83
CA SER A 76 -2.23 -2.50 11.93
C SER A 76 -1.57 -3.04 13.19
N ALA A 77 -1.58 -2.23 14.25
CA ALA A 77 -1.04 -2.65 15.54
C ALA A 77 -1.75 -3.89 16.08
N SER A 78 -3.02 -4.06 15.73
CA SER A 78 -3.79 -5.24 16.18
C SER A 78 -3.60 -6.45 15.27
N GLY A 79 -2.81 -6.33 14.21
CA GLY A 79 -2.55 -7.45 13.31
C GLY A 79 -3.47 -7.54 12.11
N GLU A 80 -4.36 -6.57 11.93
CA GLU A 80 -5.26 -6.57 10.80
C GLU A 80 -4.51 -6.22 9.52
N VAL A 81 -4.75 -6.96 8.44
CA VAL A 81 -4.08 -6.72 7.17
C VAL A 81 -4.64 -5.46 6.53
N LEU A 82 -3.77 -4.49 6.26
CA LEU A 82 -4.16 -3.23 5.65
C LEU A 82 -3.85 -3.19 4.16
N GLY A 83 -2.84 -3.92 3.73
CA GLY A 83 -2.49 -3.98 2.32
C GLY A 83 -1.42 -5.00 2.06
N THR A 84 -1.32 -5.42 0.80
CA THR A 84 -0.36 -6.43 0.37
C THR A 84 0.37 -5.90 -0.85
N SER A 85 1.69 -6.14 -0.91
CA SER A 85 2.48 -5.70 -2.05
C SER A 85 2.34 -6.66 -3.22
N ALA A 86 2.81 -6.23 -4.38
CA ALA A 86 3.01 -7.12 -5.52
C ALA A 86 4.20 -8.03 -5.23
N MET A 87 4.33 -9.09 -6.02
CA MET A 87 5.49 -9.99 -5.91
C MET A 87 6.74 -9.27 -6.37
N CYS A 88 7.82 -9.42 -5.61
CA CYS A 88 9.12 -8.84 -5.90
C CYS A 88 10.09 -9.95 -6.27
N GLU A 89 11.04 -9.66 -7.13
CA GLU A 89 11.97 -10.67 -7.62
C GLU A 89 12.91 -11.20 -6.54
N ASN A 90 13.22 -10.35 -5.56
CA ASN A 90 14.15 -10.73 -4.50
C ASN A 90 13.90 -9.88 -3.27
N ALA A 91 14.61 -10.22 -2.19
CA ALA A 91 14.42 -9.50 -0.92
C ALA A 91 14.81 -8.04 -1.03
N ARG A 92 15.83 -7.72 -1.84
CA ARG A 92 16.27 -6.34 -1.99
C ARG A 92 15.18 -5.48 -2.62
N ALA A 93 14.53 -6.00 -3.67
CA ALA A 93 13.44 -5.27 -4.31
C ALA A 93 12.28 -5.09 -3.33
N MET A 94 12.00 -6.11 -2.52
CA MET A 94 10.95 -6.00 -1.51
C MET A 94 11.29 -4.93 -0.49
N GLU A 95 12.53 -4.90 0.01
CA GLU A 95 12.92 -3.88 0.99
C GLU A 95 12.85 -2.48 0.41
N LYS A 96 13.18 -2.34 -0.87
CA LYS A 96 13.04 -1.06 -1.54
C LYS A 96 11.58 -0.61 -1.59
N ALA A 97 10.68 -1.54 -1.88
CA ALA A 97 9.25 -1.23 -1.91
C ALA A 97 8.74 -0.86 -0.52
N ILE A 98 9.19 -1.57 0.52
CA ILE A 98 8.83 -1.22 1.89
C ILE A 98 9.29 0.21 2.21
N GLY A 99 10.52 0.55 1.81
CA GLY A 99 11.04 1.90 2.03
C GLY A 99 10.20 2.96 1.35
N ALA A 100 9.71 2.67 0.14
CA ALA A 100 8.84 3.59 -0.57
C ALA A 100 7.52 3.79 0.16
N VAL A 101 6.93 2.72 0.69
CA VAL A 101 5.68 2.83 1.45
C VAL A 101 5.90 3.64 2.72
N LYS A 102 6.98 3.36 3.45
CA LYS A 102 7.30 4.11 4.67
C LYS A 102 7.44 5.60 4.41
N ARG A 103 8.09 5.95 3.30
CA ARG A 103 8.35 7.34 2.97
C ARG A 103 7.11 8.06 2.46
N ASP A 104 6.36 7.39 1.60
CA ASP A 104 5.33 8.06 0.81
C ASP A 104 3.91 7.92 1.34
N ALA A 105 3.57 6.79 1.97
CA ALA A 105 2.20 6.57 2.41
C ALA A 105 1.71 7.61 3.42
N PRO A 106 2.53 8.01 4.42
CA PRO A 106 2.02 8.97 5.42
C PRO A 106 1.56 10.30 4.83
N LYS A 107 2.11 10.69 3.68
CA LYS A 107 1.78 11.98 3.07
C LYS A 107 0.97 11.85 1.79
N ALA A 108 0.63 10.63 1.37
CA ALA A 108 -0.13 10.44 0.15
C ALA A 108 -1.58 10.82 0.36
N ALA A 109 -2.17 11.47 -0.64
CA ALA A 109 -3.57 11.86 -0.58
C ALA A 109 -4.41 10.84 -1.37
N ILE A 110 -5.70 10.84 -1.07
CA ILE A 110 -6.65 10.04 -1.84
C ILE A 110 -6.98 10.81 -3.12
N GLU A 111 -6.78 10.17 -4.26
CA GLU A 111 -7.14 10.78 -5.53
C GLU A 111 -8.65 10.81 -5.68
N LYS A 112 -9.16 11.96 -6.03
CA LYS A 112 -10.61 12.15 -6.19
C LYS A 112 -11.10 11.85 -7.59
#